data_f78897bdbbbbe3f5b80ee263c1d62a29
#
_entry.id   f78897bdbbbbe3f5b80ee263c1d62a29
#
_cell.length_a   1.000
_cell.length_b   1.000
_cell.length_c   1.000
_cell.angle_alpha   90.00
_cell.angle_beta   90.00
_cell.angle_gamma   90.00
#
_symmetry.space_group_name_H-M   'P 1'
#
loop_
_entity.id
_entity.type
_entity.pdbx_description
1 polymer ?
#
loop_
_entity_poly.entity_id
_entity_poly.type
_entity_poly.pdbx_seq_one_letter_code
_entity_poly.pdbx_strand_id
1 'polypeptide(L)'
;MSTSNNLVPLSICVLTVSDSRTPDNDTSGDWLVQALQAEGHRLAARALLPDNRYLLRAQVSQWIADEDVDGIIVTGGTGFTGRDSTPEALLPLLDKEMPGFGELFRAISFEEIGTSSLQSRAFAGVANATFLFCLPG
;
A
#
# COMPACT_ATOMS: atom_id res chain seq x y z
N MET A 1 -9.48 -6.65 26.15
CA MET A 1 -10.59 -6.63 25.65
C MET A 1 -10.62 -7.19 24.42
N SER A 2 -11.31 -7.84 24.26
CA SER A 2 -11.38 -8.18 22.95
C SER A 2 -11.83 -7.04 22.14
N THR A 3 -10.86 -6.34 21.69
CA THR A 3 -11.19 -5.25 20.83
C THR A 3 -11.64 -5.71 19.47
N SER A 4 -11.41 -6.97 19.15
CA SER A 4 -11.84 -7.47 17.86
C SER A 4 -13.35 -7.35 17.68
N ASN A 5 -14.09 -7.43 18.75
CA ASN A 5 -15.54 -7.31 18.68
C ASN A 5 -15.99 -5.88 18.42
N ASN A 6 -15.09 -4.92 18.59
CA ASN A 6 -15.42 -3.51 18.42
C ASN A 6 -14.82 -2.92 17.15
N LEU A 7 -14.14 -3.74 16.34
CA LEU A 7 -13.55 -3.24 15.11
C LEU A 7 -14.63 -2.99 14.07
N VAL A 8 -14.60 -1.79 13.51
CA VAL A 8 -15.49 -1.44 12.42
C VAL A 8 -14.88 -1.93 11.13
N PRO A 9 -15.63 -2.68 10.32
CA PRO A 9 -15.12 -3.09 9.02
C PRO A 9 -14.80 -1.89 8.15
N LEU A 10 -13.62 -1.90 7.53
CA LEU A 10 -13.17 -0.83 6.65
C LEU A 10 -13.27 -1.27 5.19
N SER A 11 -13.49 -0.31 4.32
CA SER A 11 -13.47 -0.52 2.88
C SER A 11 -12.07 -0.20 2.37
N ILE A 12 -11.35 -1.20 1.88
CA ILE A 12 -9.94 -1.11 1.56
C ILE A 12 -9.70 -1.43 0.09
N CYS A 13 -8.89 -0.60 -0.56
CA CYS A 13 -8.43 -0.85 -1.92
C CYS A 13 -7.03 -1.45 -1.89
N VAL A 14 -6.74 -2.33 -2.84
CA VAL A 14 -5.41 -2.95 -2.98
C VAL A 14 -4.86 -2.64 -4.37
N LEU A 15 -3.66 -2.07 -4.41
CA LEU A 15 -2.96 -1.77 -5.65
C LEU A 15 -1.63 -2.53 -5.68
N THR A 16 -1.44 -3.34 -6.71
CA THR A 16 -0.16 -3.99 -6.95
C THR A 16 0.58 -3.23 -8.06
N VAL A 17 1.83 -2.86 -7.78
CA VAL A 17 2.68 -2.16 -8.74
C VAL A 17 3.71 -3.16 -9.26
N SER A 18 3.61 -3.50 -10.55
CA SER A 18 4.52 -4.46 -11.15
C SER A 18 4.51 -4.31 -12.67
N ASP A 19 5.70 -4.40 -13.26
CA ASP A 19 5.85 -4.37 -14.71
C ASP A 19 5.67 -5.76 -15.35
N SER A 20 5.70 -6.81 -14.54
CA SER A 20 5.72 -8.18 -15.07
C SER A 20 4.52 -9.04 -14.65
N ARG A 21 3.86 -8.70 -13.57
CA ARG A 21 2.76 -9.54 -13.09
C ARG A 21 1.48 -9.29 -13.85
N THR A 22 0.61 -10.31 -13.86
CA THR A 22 -0.74 -10.22 -14.40
C THR A 22 -1.72 -10.54 -13.27
N PRO A 23 -3.03 -10.30 -13.46
CA PRO A 23 -4.01 -10.70 -12.43
C PRO A 23 -3.93 -12.16 -12.05
N ASP A 24 -3.51 -13.03 -12.99
CA ASP A 24 -3.44 -14.48 -12.72
C ASP A 24 -2.27 -14.87 -11.81
N ASN A 25 -1.23 -14.07 -11.72
CA ASN A 25 -0.06 -14.40 -10.91
C ASN A 25 0.30 -13.32 -9.89
N ASP A 26 -0.63 -12.46 -9.55
CA ASP A 26 -0.43 -11.41 -8.56
C ASP A 26 -0.56 -11.97 -7.14
N THR A 27 0.47 -12.70 -6.71
CA THR A 27 0.43 -13.38 -5.42
C THR A 27 0.43 -12.42 -4.23
N SER A 28 1.14 -11.30 -4.33
CA SER A 28 1.15 -10.30 -3.27
C SER A 28 -0.22 -9.67 -3.09
N GLY A 29 -0.85 -9.28 -4.19
CA GLY A 29 -2.21 -8.73 -4.15
C GLY A 29 -3.21 -9.74 -3.62
N ASP A 30 -3.12 -11.00 -4.06
CA ASP A 30 -4.00 -12.06 -3.57
C ASP A 30 -3.86 -12.22 -2.05
N TRP A 31 -2.62 -12.23 -1.55
CA TRP A 31 -2.37 -12.39 -0.13
C TRP A 31 -2.97 -11.24 0.67
N LEU A 32 -2.80 -10.01 0.19
CA LEU A 32 -3.35 -8.83 0.86
C LEU A 32 -4.89 -8.87 0.90
N VAL A 33 -5.52 -9.26 -0.20
CA VAL A 33 -6.97 -9.36 -0.24
C VAL A 33 -7.46 -10.40 0.76
N GLN A 34 -6.81 -11.55 0.81
CA GLN A 34 -7.19 -12.59 1.76
C GLN A 34 -6.97 -12.13 3.20
N ALA A 35 -5.86 -11.43 3.46
CA ALA A 35 -5.56 -10.97 4.80
C ALA A 35 -6.57 -9.94 5.30
N LEU A 36 -6.91 -8.95 4.46
CA LEU A 36 -7.86 -7.93 4.90
C LEU A 36 -9.26 -8.52 5.11
N GLN A 37 -9.66 -9.48 4.29
CA GLN A 37 -10.96 -10.13 4.45
C GLN A 37 -10.99 -11.02 5.69
N ALA A 38 -9.89 -11.69 6.00
CA ALA A 38 -9.79 -12.51 7.21
C ALA A 38 -9.94 -11.66 8.48
N GLU A 39 -9.52 -10.40 8.42
CA GLU A 39 -9.66 -9.48 9.54
C GLU A 39 -11.02 -8.78 9.57
N GLY A 40 -11.93 -9.12 8.68
CA GLY A 40 -13.27 -8.58 8.69
C GLY A 40 -13.47 -7.33 7.86
N HIS A 41 -12.48 -6.93 7.07
CA HIS A 41 -12.61 -5.75 6.21
C HIS A 41 -13.14 -6.13 4.83
N ARG A 42 -13.56 -5.13 4.07
CA ARG A 42 -14.10 -5.33 2.73
C ARG A 42 -13.10 -4.87 1.67
N LEU A 43 -13.03 -5.60 0.58
CA LEU A 43 -12.26 -5.16 -0.58
C LEU A 43 -13.14 -4.20 -1.39
N ALA A 44 -12.78 -2.92 -1.37
CA ALA A 44 -13.53 -1.91 -2.11
C ALA A 44 -13.20 -1.95 -3.60
N ALA A 45 -11.91 -2.09 -3.93
CA ALA A 45 -11.45 -2.20 -5.30
C ALA A 45 -10.04 -2.78 -5.31
N ARG A 46 -9.63 -3.28 -6.47
CA ARG A 46 -8.30 -3.85 -6.65
C ARG A 46 -7.79 -3.46 -8.03
N ALA A 47 -6.51 -3.15 -8.13
CA ALA A 47 -5.88 -2.82 -9.41
C ALA A 47 -4.47 -3.38 -9.45
N LEU A 48 -3.98 -3.62 -10.65
CA LEU A 48 -2.61 -4.00 -10.92
C LEU A 48 -2.12 -3.07 -12.02
N LEU A 49 -1.09 -2.28 -11.75
CA LEU A 49 -0.59 -1.28 -12.66
C LEU A 49 0.91 -1.42 -12.86
N PRO A 50 1.42 -1.05 -14.04
CA PRO A 50 2.87 -0.97 -14.21
C PRO A 50 3.44 0.16 -13.35
N ASP A 51 4.76 0.12 -13.14
CA ASP A 51 5.45 1.12 -12.34
C ASP A 51 5.57 2.42 -13.14
N ASN A 52 4.48 3.15 -13.20
CA ASN A 52 4.36 4.41 -13.92
C ASN A 52 3.78 5.46 -12.99
N ARG A 53 4.54 6.52 -12.76
CA ARG A 53 4.18 7.58 -11.81
C ARG A 53 2.77 8.11 -12.03
N TYR A 54 2.41 8.37 -13.26
CA TYR A 54 1.14 9.04 -13.56
C TYR A 54 -0.05 8.10 -13.46
N LEU A 55 0.13 6.84 -13.86
CA LEU A 55 -0.92 5.84 -13.70
C LEU A 55 -1.20 5.57 -12.22
N LEU A 56 -0.15 5.52 -11.40
CA LEU A 56 -0.29 5.31 -9.97
C LEU A 56 -1.03 6.49 -9.33
N ARG A 57 -0.65 7.72 -9.68
CA ARG A 57 -1.32 8.91 -9.17
C ARG A 57 -2.79 8.94 -9.54
N ALA A 58 -3.09 8.64 -10.79
CA ALA A 58 -4.48 8.68 -11.27
C ALA A 58 -5.35 7.70 -10.49
N GLN A 59 -4.88 6.47 -10.32
CA GLN A 59 -5.65 5.45 -9.63
C GLN A 59 -5.83 5.78 -8.15
N VAL A 60 -4.74 6.15 -7.48
CA VAL A 60 -4.82 6.44 -6.04
C VAL A 60 -5.61 7.71 -5.78
N SER A 61 -5.47 8.74 -6.62
CA SER A 61 -6.25 9.96 -6.48
C SER A 61 -7.75 9.69 -6.62
N GLN A 62 -8.12 8.81 -7.53
CA GLN A 62 -9.52 8.43 -7.71
C GLN A 62 -10.06 7.78 -6.43
N TRP A 63 -9.29 6.88 -5.83
CA TRP A 63 -9.71 6.22 -4.59
C TRP A 63 -9.72 7.19 -3.41
N ILE A 64 -8.77 8.12 -3.32
CA ILE A 64 -8.74 9.12 -2.27
C ILE A 64 -9.98 10.02 -2.34
N ALA A 65 -10.45 10.32 -3.54
CA ALA A 65 -11.63 11.15 -3.73
C ALA A 65 -12.93 10.42 -3.42
N ASP A 66 -12.90 9.11 -3.31
CA ASP A 66 -14.08 8.31 -3.03
C ASP A 66 -14.34 8.25 -1.54
N GLU A 67 -15.45 8.82 -1.08
CA GLU A 67 -15.78 8.87 0.34
C GLU A 67 -16.01 7.50 0.96
N ASP A 68 -16.28 6.48 0.15
CA ASP A 68 -16.52 5.14 0.64
C ASP A 68 -15.24 4.33 0.84
N VAL A 69 -14.09 4.86 0.47
CA VAL A 69 -12.80 4.20 0.65
C VAL A 69 -12.15 4.68 1.95
N ASP A 70 -11.86 3.74 2.85
CA ASP A 70 -11.24 4.06 4.14
C ASP A 70 -9.73 3.91 4.13
N GLY A 71 -9.21 2.99 3.33
CA GLY A 71 -7.78 2.73 3.28
C GLY A 71 -7.34 2.20 1.94
N ILE A 72 -6.06 2.38 1.64
CA ILE A 72 -5.44 1.90 0.41
C ILE A 72 -4.13 1.22 0.78
N ILE A 73 -3.93 0.01 0.32
CA ILE A 73 -2.67 -0.70 0.51
C ILE A 73 -2.04 -0.88 -0.86
N VAL A 74 -0.82 -0.35 -1.01
CA VAL A 74 -0.05 -0.45 -2.24
C VAL A 74 1.14 -1.36 -1.99
N THR A 75 1.35 -2.35 -2.85
CA THR A 75 2.50 -3.24 -2.75
C THR A 75 3.34 -3.14 -4.02
N GLY A 76 4.65 -3.01 -3.84
CA GLY A 76 5.60 -2.89 -4.95
C GLY A 76 6.08 -1.46 -5.18
N GLY A 77 7.13 -1.31 -5.97
CA GLY A 77 7.64 -0.01 -6.41
C GLY A 77 8.29 0.86 -5.35
N THR A 78 8.78 0.29 -4.24
CA THR A 78 9.34 1.08 -3.14
C THR A 78 10.86 1.03 -3.03
N GLY A 79 11.57 0.37 -3.95
CA GLY A 79 13.03 0.31 -3.95
C GLY A 79 13.69 1.57 -4.47
N PHE A 80 14.97 1.47 -4.79
CA PHE A 80 15.75 2.59 -5.30
C PHE A 80 16.10 2.48 -6.77
N THR A 81 15.58 1.48 -7.47
CA THR A 81 15.84 1.36 -8.91
C THR A 81 15.07 2.42 -9.69
N GLY A 82 15.41 2.61 -10.93
CA GLY A 82 14.79 3.64 -11.75
C GLY A 82 13.30 3.46 -11.99
N ARG A 83 12.80 2.23 -11.84
CA ARG A 83 11.38 1.94 -12.04
C ARG A 83 10.59 1.82 -10.75
N ASP A 84 11.23 2.02 -9.60
CA ASP A 84 10.54 1.96 -8.31
C ASP A 84 10.02 3.36 -7.98
N SER A 85 8.91 3.74 -8.59
CA SER A 85 8.42 5.12 -8.53
C SER A 85 7.22 5.33 -7.60
N THR A 86 6.86 4.33 -6.77
CA THR A 86 5.73 4.49 -5.86
C THR A 86 5.88 5.69 -4.92
N PRO A 87 7.03 5.90 -4.24
CA PRO A 87 7.14 7.07 -3.38
C PRO A 87 7.01 8.39 -4.15
N GLU A 88 7.68 8.52 -5.30
CA GLU A 88 7.61 9.74 -6.10
C GLU A 88 6.20 10.01 -6.61
N ALA A 89 5.45 8.94 -6.90
CA ALA A 89 4.09 9.08 -7.38
C ALA A 89 3.13 9.51 -6.26
N LEU A 90 3.24 8.91 -5.09
CA LEU A 90 2.17 8.96 -4.09
C LEU A 90 2.44 9.87 -2.90
N LEU A 91 3.72 10.07 -2.50
CA LEU A 91 4.00 11.00 -1.41
C LEU A 91 3.39 12.38 -1.63
N PRO A 92 3.43 12.96 -2.84
CA PRO A 92 2.80 14.27 -3.06
C PRO A 92 1.30 14.31 -2.85
N LEU A 93 0.63 13.16 -2.84
CA LEU A 93 -0.82 13.11 -2.63
C LEU A 93 -1.20 13.14 -1.16
N LEU A 94 -0.26 12.91 -0.26
CA LEU A 94 -0.57 12.81 1.16
C LEU A 94 -0.74 14.19 1.80
N ASP A 95 -1.76 14.31 2.64
CA ASP A 95 -1.94 15.50 3.48
C ASP A 95 -0.97 15.44 4.66
N LYS A 96 -0.75 14.25 5.21
CA LYS A 96 0.20 14.02 6.28
C LYS A 96 0.90 12.69 6.06
N GLU A 97 2.22 12.70 6.29
CA GLU A 97 3.03 11.50 6.23
C GLU A 97 3.18 10.92 7.62
N MET A 98 3.35 9.60 7.71
CA MET A 98 3.57 8.90 8.98
C MET A 98 5.02 8.37 8.99
N PRO A 99 6.02 9.19 9.34
CA PRO A 99 7.43 8.80 9.22
C PRO A 99 7.80 7.56 10.04
N GLY A 100 7.19 7.41 11.21
CA GLY A 100 7.48 6.26 12.07
C GLY A 100 7.16 4.93 11.45
N PHE A 101 6.20 4.89 10.51
CA PHE A 101 5.85 3.64 9.84
C PHE A 101 7.03 3.08 9.03
N GLY A 102 7.65 3.91 8.21
CA GLY A 102 8.77 3.47 7.38
C GLY A 102 9.96 3.02 8.21
N GLU A 103 10.25 3.75 9.28
CA GLU A 103 11.34 3.40 10.17
C GLU A 103 11.08 2.06 10.86
N LEU A 104 9.87 1.86 11.37
CA LEU A 104 9.49 0.61 12.02
C LEU A 104 9.55 -0.56 11.04
N PHE A 105 9.01 -0.37 9.84
CA PHE A 105 9.01 -1.41 8.83
C PHE A 105 10.43 -1.85 8.49
N ARG A 106 11.33 -0.88 8.26
CA ARG A 106 12.72 -1.19 7.92
C ARG A 106 13.45 -1.88 9.06
N ALA A 107 13.17 -1.49 10.31
CA ALA A 107 13.79 -2.13 11.46
C ALA A 107 13.38 -3.60 11.58
N ILE A 108 12.09 -3.88 11.41
CA ILE A 108 11.58 -5.26 11.45
C ILE A 108 12.16 -6.08 10.30
N SER A 109 12.14 -5.51 9.10
CA SER A 109 12.63 -6.22 7.92
C SER A 109 14.11 -6.49 7.99
N PHE A 110 14.88 -5.61 8.63
CA PHE A 110 16.33 -5.79 8.74
C PHE A 110 16.69 -7.08 9.49
N GLU A 111 15.92 -7.42 10.49
CA GLU A 111 16.15 -8.66 11.24
C GLU A 111 15.95 -9.90 10.38
N GLU A 112 15.10 -9.80 9.35
CA GLU A 112 14.80 -10.93 8.48
C GLU A 112 15.68 -10.97 7.22
N ILE A 113 15.93 -9.85 6.58
CA ILE A 113 16.57 -9.81 5.27
C ILE A 113 17.85 -8.97 5.22
N GLY A 114 18.28 -8.45 6.37
CA GLY A 114 19.55 -7.74 6.47
C GLY A 114 19.55 -6.40 5.78
N THR A 115 20.66 -6.05 5.13
CA THR A 115 20.85 -4.73 4.57
C THR A 115 19.90 -4.39 3.43
N SER A 116 19.27 -5.38 2.82
CA SER A 116 18.31 -5.12 1.75
C SER A 116 17.14 -4.27 2.23
N SER A 117 16.75 -4.42 3.49
CA SER A 117 15.63 -3.65 4.04
C SER A 117 15.92 -2.15 4.07
N LEU A 118 17.18 -1.76 4.15
CA LEU A 118 17.57 -0.35 4.20
C LEU A 118 17.29 0.37 2.89
N GLN A 119 17.12 -0.36 1.80
CA GLN A 119 16.80 0.20 0.50
C GLN A 119 15.31 0.36 0.26
N SER A 120 14.49 -0.15 1.16
CA SER A 120 13.05 0.01 1.01
C SER A 120 12.65 1.43 1.37
N ARG A 121 11.83 2.03 0.51
CA ARG A 121 11.25 3.35 0.75
C ARG A 121 9.79 3.25 1.13
N ALA A 122 9.44 2.22 1.93
CA ALA A 122 8.09 2.04 2.44
C ALA A 122 7.65 3.27 3.23
N PHE A 123 6.38 3.61 3.09
CA PHE A 123 5.84 4.79 3.78
C PHE A 123 4.35 4.64 4.01
N ALA A 124 3.81 5.48 4.86
CA ALA A 124 2.37 5.54 5.09
C ALA A 124 1.97 6.99 5.36
N GLY A 125 0.70 7.28 5.17
CA GLY A 125 0.18 8.61 5.43
C GLY A 125 -1.33 8.66 5.34
N VAL A 126 -1.86 9.86 5.33
CA VAL A 126 -3.29 10.12 5.25
C VAL A 126 -3.53 11.17 4.17
N ALA A 127 -4.55 10.94 3.34
CA ALA A 127 -5.02 11.89 2.36
C ALA A 127 -6.54 11.88 2.34
N ASN A 128 -7.18 13.04 2.52
CA ASN A 128 -8.64 13.16 2.52
C ASN A 128 -9.29 12.13 3.46
N ALA A 129 -8.71 11.95 4.66
CA ALA A 129 -9.17 11.00 5.67
C ALA A 129 -9.05 9.52 5.23
N THR A 130 -8.33 9.23 4.16
CA THR A 130 -8.05 7.87 3.71
C THR A 130 -6.62 7.50 4.08
N PHE A 131 -6.44 6.35 4.74
CA PHE A 131 -5.09 5.87 5.06
C PHE A 131 -4.45 5.25 3.82
N LEU A 132 -3.15 5.49 3.66
CA LEU A 132 -2.37 4.93 2.56
C LEU A 132 -1.14 4.25 3.13
N PHE A 133 -0.97 2.96 2.83
CA PHE A 133 0.20 2.19 3.22
C PHE A 133 0.88 1.66 1.97
N CYS A 134 2.16 1.98 1.81
CA CYS A 134 2.95 1.53 0.66
C CYS A 134 4.05 0.60 1.12
N LEU A 135 4.02 -0.63 0.64
CA LEU A 135 4.87 -1.73 1.09
C LEU A 135 5.64 -2.30 -0.10
N PRO A 136 6.82 -2.92 0.14
CA PRO A 136 7.50 -3.63 -0.93
C PRO A 136 6.70 -4.85 -1.37
N GLY A 137 6.92 -5.24 -2.60
CA GLY A 137 6.25 -6.41 -3.17
C GLY A 137 6.80 -7.73 -2.69
#